data_95463a3457ae5ae115395c75af2e926f
#
_entry.id   95463a3457ae5ae115395c75af2e926f
#
_cell.length_a   1.000
_cell.length_b   1.000
_cell.length_c   1.000
_cell.angle_alpha   90.00
_cell.angle_beta   90.00
_cell.angle_gamma   90.00
#
_symmetry.space_group_name_H-M   'P 1'
#
loop_
_entity.id
_entity.type
_entity.pdbx_description
1 polymer ?
#
loop_
_entity_poly.entity_id
_entity_poly.type
_entity_poly.pdbx_seq_one_letter_code
_entity_poly.pdbx_strand_id
1 'polypeptide(L)'
;MFKKPTQKKNSFIIFLSTFLILAFAAVFIPQSLKKLPCANSISCIKDLSGKYEPVKEGSYLGKLVSVPQMVQDNKKAVLAEYTGSGNKHIYIDLSKQTLYAYEDNHLVYTFPVSSGKWYPTPTGDFNIWIKVKYTKMSGGSTAIHTYYYLPNVPYVMFFSNDQITQSRGFGLHGTYWHDNFGHPMSHGCVNMRTADAETLYYWTNPKVLANTTYATKEDPGTPITIYGEAPKE
;
A
#
# COMPACT_ATOMS: atom_id res chain seq x y z
N MET A 1 -77.30 -3.53 -13.48
CA MET A 1 -76.56 -3.33 -12.22
C MET A 1 -75.23 -4.06 -12.33
N PHE A 2 -74.17 -3.37 -12.80
CA PHE A 2 -72.80 -4.00 -13.02
C PHE A 2 -72.00 -3.78 -11.78
N LYS A 3 -71.54 -4.86 -11.11
CA LYS A 3 -70.60 -4.83 -10.00
C LYS A 3 -69.19 -4.55 -10.54
N LYS A 4 -68.54 -3.45 -10.07
CA LYS A 4 -67.13 -3.18 -10.34
C LYS A 4 -66.24 -4.27 -9.69
N PRO A 5 -65.24 -4.78 -10.37
CA PRO A 5 -64.30 -5.75 -9.80
C PRO A 5 -63.38 -5.07 -8.76
N THR A 6 -63.14 -5.73 -7.66
CA THR A 6 -62.45 -5.28 -6.46
C THR A 6 -60.97 -5.10 -6.71
N GLN A 7 -60.45 -3.89 -6.51
CA GLN A 7 -59.07 -3.42 -6.67
C GLN A 7 -58.08 -3.96 -5.57
N LYS A 8 -58.48 -4.93 -4.75
CA LYS A 8 -57.68 -5.44 -3.62
C LYS A 8 -56.54 -6.40 -4.01
N LYS A 9 -56.58 -7.06 -5.17
CA LYS A 9 -55.58 -8.06 -5.57
C LYS A 9 -54.24 -7.43 -6.03
N ASN A 10 -54.27 -6.28 -6.67
CA ASN A 10 -53.08 -5.62 -7.18
C ASN A 10 -52.22 -5.00 -6.07
N SER A 11 -52.85 -4.51 -4.99
CA SER A 11 -52.15 -3.88 -3.87
C SER A 11 -51.32 -4.87 -3.07
N PHE A 12 -51.79 -6.12 -2.92
CA PHE A 12 -51.10 -7.17 -2.19
C PHE A 12 -49.87 -7.66 -2.98
N ILE A 13 -49.98 -7.79 -4.31
CA ILE A 13 -48.86 -8.21 -5.18
C ILE A 13 -47.75 -7.13 -5.19
N ILE A 14 -48.13 -5.85 -5.24
CA ILE A 14 -47.17 -4.72 -5.15
C ILE A 14 -46.48 -4.72 -3.80
N PHE A 15 -47.21 -4.94 -2.70
CA PHE A 15 -46.63 -4.97 -1.35
C PHE A 15 -45.67 -6.15 -1.16
N LEU A 16 -46.01 -7.32 -1.70
CA LEU A 16 -45.16 -8.51 -1.64
C LEU A 16 -43.90 -8.36 -2.47
N SER A 17 -44.00 -7.77 -3.67
CA SER A 17 -42.83 -7.53 -4.54
C SER A 17 -41.87 -6.49 -3.98
N THR A 18 -42.39 -5.38 -3.38
CA THR A 18 -41.52 -4.40 -2.72
C THR A 18 -40.87 -4.95 -1.47
N PHE A 19 -41.56 -5.79 -0.68
CA PHE A 19 -40.98 -6.45 0.49
C PHE A 19 -39.88 -7.41 0.09
N LEU A 20 -40.08 -8.22 -0.97
CA LEU A 20 -39.03 -9.13 -1.51
C LEU A 20 -37.80 -8.38 -2.05
N ILE A 21 -38.01 -7.24 -2.74
CA ILE A 21 -36.90 -6.41 -3.24
C ILE A 21 -36.13 -5.80 -2.06
N LEU A 22 -36.81 -5.29 -1.03
CA LEU A 22 -36.17 -4.73 0.17
C LEU A 22 -35.48 -5.81 0.99
N ALA A 23 -36.05 -7.00 1.12
CA ALA A 23 -35.41 -8.14 1.79
C ALA A 23 -34.17 -8.62 1.02
N PHE A 24 -34.22 -8.69 -0.32
CA PHE A 24 -33.08 -9.00 -1.17
C PHE A 24 -32.00 -7.93 -1.05
N ALA A 25 -32.38 -6.65 -1.10
CA ALA A 25 -31.45 -5.55 -0.91
C ALA A 25 -30.79 -5.56 0.48
N ALA A 26 -31.55 -5.86 1.53
CA ALA A 26 -31.04 -5.94 2.90
C ALA A 26 -30.07 -7.11 3.13
N VAL A 27 -30.21 -8.22 2.39
CA VAL A 27 -29.34 -9.39 2.51
C VAL A 27 -28.15 -9.31 1.56
N PHE A 28 -28.35 -8.88 0.31
CA PHE A 28 -27.29 -8.90 -0.71
C PHE A 28 -26.42 -7.65 -0.73
N ILE A 29 -26.96 -6.46 -0.51
CA ILE A 29 -26.16 -5.22 -0.49
C ILE A 29 -25.14 -5.22 0.66
N PRO A 30 -25.47 -5.60 1.91
CA PRO A 30 -24.48 -5.68 2.96
C PRO A 30 -23.41 -6.76 2.74
N GLN A 31 -23.73 -7.85 2.03
CA GLN A 31 -22.72 -8.88 1.70
C GLN A 31 -21.79 -8.45 0.57
N SER A 32 -22.29 -7.69 -0.41
CA SER A 32 -21.47 -7.14 -1.49
C SER A 32 -20.58 -6.00 -1.01
N LEU A 33 -21.05 -5.20 -0.04
CA LEU A 33 -20.25 -4.15 0.60
C LEU A 33 -19.23 -4.70 1.60
N LYS A 34 -19.38 -5.96 2.05
CA LYS A 34 -18.54 -6.54 3.10
C LYS A 34 -17.17 -7.02 2.67
N LYS A 35 -16.81 -7.04 1.39
CA LYS A 35 -15.47 -7.48 0.96
C LYS A 35 -15.03 -6.85 -0.36
N LEU A 36 -14.85 -5.56 -0.41
CA LEU A 36 -13.78 -5.08 -1.27
C LEU A 36 -12.48 -5.65 -0.68
N PRO A 37 -11.71 -6.44 -1.44
CA PRO A 37 -10.45 -6.96 -0.93
C PRO A 37 -9.61 -5.77 -0.50
N CYS A 38 -9.10 -5.87 0.69
CA CYS A 38 -8.27 -4.86 1.34
C CYS A 38 -6.86 -4.86 0.72
N ALA A 39 -6.74 -4.57 -0.55
CA ALA A 39 -5.47 -4.24 -1.16
C ALA A 39 -5.28 -2.74 -1.10
N ASN A 40 -4.12 -2.28 -0.64
CA ASN A 40 -3.72 -0.87 -0.67
C ASN A 40 -4.62 0.10 0.10
N SER A 41 -5.18 -0.32 1.22
CA SER A 41 -5.91 0.54 2.15
C SER A 41 -5.27 0.50 3.53
N ILE A 42 -5.20 1.63 4.20
CA ILE A 42 -4.64 1.73 5.55
C ILE A 42 -5.45 0.92 6.57
N SER A 43 -6.73 0.67 6.31
CA SER A 43 -7.57 -0.21 7.11
C SER A 43 -7.13 -1.67 7.08
N CYS A 44 -6.27 -2.04 6.13
CA CYS A 44 -5.63 -3.34 6.00
C CYS A 44 -4.25 -3.37 6.64
N ILE A 45 -3.66 -2.21 6.83
CA ILE A 45 -2.43 -2.01 7.57
C ILE A 45 -2.87 -1.85 9.02
N LYS A 46 -2.99 -2.96 9.73
CA LYS A 46 -3.54 -2.97 11.08
C LYS A 46 -2.59 -2.44 12.14
N ASP A 47 -1.30 -2.30 11.80
CA ASP A 47 -0.28 -1.86 12.76
C ASP A 47 0.64 -0.79 12.15
N LEU A 48 0.55 0.42 12.68
CA LEU A 48 1.45 1.54 12.38
C LEU A 48 2.42 1.82 13.55
N SER A 49 2.53 0.91 14.52
CA SER A 49 3.43 1.07 15.67
C SER A 49 4.92 1.04 15.28
N GLY A 50 5.23 0.46 14.14
CA GLY A 50 6.59 0.23 13.68
C GLY A 50 7.34 -0.85 14.47
N LYS A 51 6.66 -1.59 15.36
CA LYS A 51 7.25 -2.63 16.18
C LYS A 51 7.42 -3.91 15.38
N TYR A 52 8.49 -4.62 15.67
CA TYR A 52 8.73 -5.96 15.13
C TYR A 52 7.87 -7.00 15.88
N GLU A 53 7.22 -7.90 15.13
CA GLU A 53 6.50 -9.05 15.67
C GLU A 53 7.39 -10.31 15.57
N PRO A 54 7.51 -11.17 16.60
CA PRO A 54 8.34 -12.38 16.57
C PRO A 54 7.65 -13.51 15.78
N VAL A 55 7.33 -13.26 14.51
CA VAL A 55 6.67 -14.19 13.58
C VAL A 55 7.70 -14.69 12.58
N LYS A 56 7.71 -16.00 12.31
CA LYS A 56 8.72 -16.64 11.43
C LYS A 56 8.25 -16.82 9.99
N GLU A 57 6.94 -16.84 9.76
CA GLU A 57 6.37 -17.18 8.46
C GLU A 57 5.29 -16.18 8.04
N GLY A 58 5.26 -15.90 6.76
CA GLY A 58 4.22 -15.17 6.05
C GLY A 58 3.69 -15.99 4.88
N SER A 59 2.83 -15.39 4.07
CA SER A 59 2.30 -16.00 2.85
C SER A 59 2.33 -14.99 1.70
N TYR A 60 2.78 -15.43 0.53
CA TYR A 60 2.77 -14.65 -0.69
C TYR A 60 2.31 -15.51 -1.86
N LEU A 61 1.21 -15.12 -2.52
CA LEU A 61 0.60 -15.86 -3.64
C LEU A 61 0.34 -17.33 -3.31
N GLY A 62 -0.14 -17.61 -2.10
CA GLY A 62 -0.44 -18.96 -1.62
C GLY A 62 0.78 -19.81 -1.22
N LYS A 63 2.00 -19.25 -1.25
CA LYS A 63 3.23 -19.92 -0.80
C LYS A 63 3.68 -19.36 0.55
N LEU A 64 4.20 -20.21 1.41
CA LEU A 64 4.86 -19.77 2.64
C LEU A 64 6.17 -19.05 2.29
N VAL A 65 6.43 -17.97 3.01
CA VAL A 65 7.67 -17.19 2.92
C VAL A 65 8.26 -16.99 4.32
N SER A 66 9.58 -17.16 4.44
CA SER A 66 10.27 -16.93 5.71
C SER A 66 10.34 -15.44 6.00
N VAL A 67 9.94 -15.05 7.21
CA VAL A 67 10.10 -13.67 7.70
C VAL A 67 11.50 -13.52 8.26
N PRO A 68 12.31 -12.56 7.78
CA PRO A 68 13.65 -12.32 8.31
C PRO A 68 13.57 -12.04 9.81
N GLN A 69 14.43 -12.70 10.58
CA GLN A 69 14.53 -12.40 12.00
C GLN A 69 15.13 -11.00 12.18
N MET A 70 14.68 -10.29 13.20
CA MET A 70 15.25 -8.98 13.53
C MET A 70 16.75 -9.19 13.85
N VAL A 71 17.62 -8.71 12.98
CA VAL A 71 19.00 -8.49 13.35
C VAL A 71 18.97 -7.31 14.32
N GLN A 72 19.38 -7.52 15.57
CA GLN A 72 19.59 -6.40 16.48
C GLN A 72 20.54 -5.43 15.78
N ASP A 73 20.07 -4.22 15.51
CA ASP A 73 20.87 -3.13 14.94
C ASP A 73 21.97 -2.73 15.94
N ASN A 74 22.97 -3.59 16.12
CA ASN A 74 24.25 -3.21 16.74
C ASN A 74 25.12 -2.40 15.75
N LYS A 75 24.68 -2.25 14.54
CA LYS A 75 25.14 -1.22 13.62
C LYS A 75 24.38 0.06 13.96
N LYS A 76 24.96 0.92 14.85
CA LYS A 76 24.86 2.36 14.61
C LYS A 76 25.05 2.50 13.11
N ALA A 77 23.98 2.90 12.41
CA ALA A 77 24.04 3.05 10.98
C ALA A 77 25.21 3.99 10.67
N VAL A 78 26.32 3.41 10.25
CA VAL A 78 27.33 4.11 9.47
C VAL A 78 26.74 4.18 8.05
N LEU A 79 25.51 4.63 7.96
CA LEU A 79 25.03 5.32 6.80
C LEU A 79 25.84 6.60 6.83
N ALA A 80 26.75 6.73 5.85
CA ALA A 80 27.53 7.93 5.66
C ALA A 80 26.60 9.09 6.02
N GLU A 81 27.02 9.88 7.00
CA GLU A 81 26.35 11.08 7.43
C GLU A 81 26.39 12.05 6.24
N TYR A 82 25.53 11.73 5.25
CA TYR A 82 25.27 12.66 4.17
C TYR A 82 24.47 13.78 4.81
N THR A 83 25.20 14.75 5.31
CA THR A 83 24.69 15.95 6.00
C THR A 83 24.12 16.96 4.98
N GLY A 84 23.70 16.49 3.81
CA GLY A 84 23.03 17.31 2.82
C GLY A 84 21.76 17.94 3.41
N SER A 85 21.74 19.26 3.51
CA SER A 85 20.55 20.06 3.84
C SER A 85 19.73 20.40 2.59
N GLY A 86 20.00 19.71 1.48
CA GLY A 86 19.42 20.00 0.19
C GLY A 86 17.96 19.54 0.03
N ASN A 87 17.30 20.05 -1.00
CA ASN A 87 15.94 19.65 -1.36
C ASN A 87 15.92 18.24 -1.96
N LYS A 88 15.33 17.30 -1.24
CA LYS A 88 15.21 15.90 -1.67
C LYS A 88 13.97 15.69 -2.52
N HIS A 89 14.09 14.89 -3.58
CA HIS A 89 12.97 14.49 -4.44
C HIS A 89 13.18 13.07 -4.96
N ILE A 90 12.12 12.28 -4.98
CA ILE A 90 12.10 10.92 -5.53
C ILE A 90 11.33 10.94 -6.85
N TYR A 91 11.90 10.36 -7.89
CA TYR A 91 11.24 10.09 -9.16
C TYR A 91 11.11 8.59 -9.35
N ILE A 92 9.93 8.10 -9.73
CA ILE A 92 9.69 6.68 -10.01
C ILE A 92 9.19 6.53 -11.45
N ASP A 93 10.02 5.94 -12.28
CA ASP A 93 9.70 5.59 -13.67
C ASP A 93 9.09 4.19 -13.70
N LEU A 94 7.77 4.12 -13.83
CA LEU A 94 7.06 2.84 -13.90
C LEU A 94 7.41 2.05 -15.16
N SER A 95 7.74 2.73 -16.25
CA SER A 95 8.09 2.05 -17.51
C SER A 95 9.45 1.34 -17.44
N LYS A 96 10.37 1.90 -16.63
CA LYS A 96 11.69 1.32 -16.39
C LYS A 96 11.77 0.53 -15.09
N GLN A 97 10.72 0.52 -14.28
CA GLN A 97 10.70 -0.07 -12.94
C GLN A 97 11.91 0.38 -12.11
N THR A 98 12.17 1.69 -12.11
CA THR A 98 13.36 2.30 -11.50
C THR A 98 12.98 3.54 -10.70
N LEU A 99 13.58 3.64 -9.52
CA LEU A 99 13.52 4.80 -8.64
C LEU A 99 14.82 5.58 -8.72
N TYR A 100 14.70 6.90 -8.84
CA TYR A 100 15.79 7.86 -8.81
C TYR A 100 15.60 8.81 -7.63
N ALA A 101 16.60 8.96 -6.78
CA ALA A 101 16.60 9.88 -5.66
C ALA A 101 17.56 11.03 -5.91
N TYR A 102 17.05 12.25 -5.86
CA TYR A 102 17.80 13.49 -6.13
C TYR A 102 17.87 14.35 -4.87
N GLU A 103 19.00 15.05 -4.73
CA GLU A 103 19.18 16.13 -3.76
C GLU A 103 19.81 17.33 -4.48
N ASP A 104 19.14 18.49 -4.44
CA ASP A 104 19.55 19.71 -5.16
C ASP A 104 19.94 19.47 -6.62
N ASN A 105 19.13 18.73 -7.36
CA ASN A 105 19.37 18.32 -8.76
C ASN A 105 20.52 17.33 -9.00
N HIS A 106 21.18 16.82 -7.95
CA HIS A 106 22.18 15.76 -8.07
C HIS A 106 21.53 14.40 -7.85
N LEU A 107 21.74 13.44 -8.75
CA LEU A 107 21.31 12.09 -8.59
C LEU A 107 22.16 11.41 -7.49
N VAL A 108 21.52 11.04 -6.38
CA VAL A 108 22.17 10.42 -5.22
C VAL A 108 22.06 8.88 -5.26
N TYR A 109 20.84 8.39 -5.57
CA TYR A 109 20.60 6.95 -5.64
C TYR A 109 19.76 6.57 -6.87
N THR A 110 20.02 5.36 -7.36
CA THR A 110 19.20 4.68 -8.38
C THR A 110 18.93 3.26 -7.91
N PHE A 111 17.65 2.87 -7.80
CA PHE A 111 17.25 1.56 -7.34
C PHE A 111 16.27 0.89 -8.30
N PRO A 112 16.44 -0.39 -8.65
CA PRO A 112 15.40 -1.15 -9.31
C PRO A 112 14.26 -1.40 -8.33
N VAL A 113 13.02 -1.31 -8.81
CA VAL A 113 11.80 -1.48 -8.02
C VAL A 113 10.84 -2.46 -8.68
N SER A 114 9.77 -2.82 -7.96
CA SER A 114 8.64 -3.56 -8.52
C SER A 114 7.34 -2.85 -8.16
N SER A 115 6.67 -2.29 -9.16
CA SER A 115 5.40 -1.59 -9.01
C SER A 115 4.19 -2.53 -9.07
N GLY A 116 2.98 -1.96 -9.12
CA GLY A 116 1.73 -2.71 -9.13
C GLY A 116 1.53 -3.56 -10.38
N LYS A 117 1.31 -4.86 -10.18
CA LYS A 117 0.90 -5.85 -11.18
C LYS A 117 -0.60 -6.10 -11.14
N TRP A 118 -1.14 -6.41 -9.96
CA TRP A 118 -2.55 -6.74 -9.76
C TRP A 118 -3.43 -5.53 -9.51
N TYR A 119 -2.82 -4.44 -9.05
CA TYR A 119 -3.44 -3.14 -8.91
C TYR A 119 -2.40 -2.07 -9.26
N PRO A 120 -2.72 -1.10 -10.14
CA PRO A 120 -1.71 -0.15 -10.62
C PRO A 120 -1.20 0.77 -9.51
N THR A 121 0.10 1.02 -9.51
CA THR A 121 0.70 2.11 -8.75
C THR A 121 0.20 3.44 -9.32
N PRO A 122 -0.36 4.36 -8.51
CA PRO A 122 -0.85 5.63 -9.01
C PRO A 122 0.29 6.52 -9.52
N THR A 123 0.04 7.25 -10.60
CA THR A 123 0.93 8.29 -11.12
C THR A 123 0.55 9.66 -10.60
N GLY A 124 1.49 10.60 -10.58
CA GLY A 124 1.31 11.98 -10.10
C GLY A 124 2.34 12.37 -9.06
N ASP A 125 2.08 13.50 -8.39
CA ASP A 125 2.93 14.04 -7.34
C ASP A 125 2.35 13.72 -5.96
N PHE A 126 3.20 13.26 -5.08
CA PHE A 126 2.87 12.80 -3.72
C PHE A 126 3.89 13.30 -2.72
N ASN A 127 3.57 13.16 -1.43
CA ASN A 127 4.53 13.35 -0.33
C ASN A 127 4.50 12.15 0.62
N ILE A 128 5.64 11.81 1.18
CA ILE A 128 5.72 10.85 2.29
C ILE A 128 5.03 11.49 3.49
N TRP A 129 3.99 10.86 4.04
CA TRP A 129 3.25 11.37 5.20
C TRP A 129 3.58 10.65 6.50
N ILE A 130 4.11 9.42 6.42
CA ILE A 130 4.52 8.62 7.57
C ILE A 130 5.62 7.63 7.15
N LYS A 131 6.54 7.41 8.07
CA LYS A 131 7.58 6.37 7.98
C LYS A 131 7.39 5.38 9.11
N VAL A 132 7.40 4.08 8.80
CA VAL A 132 7.16 3.00 9.76
C VAL A 132 8.25 1.95 9.60
N LYS A 133 8.97 1.62 10.69
CA LYS A 133 10.12 0.71 10.61
C LYS A 133 9.70 -0.71 10.20
N TYR A 134 8.62 -1.22 10.80
CA TYR A 134 7.99 -2.50 10.45
C TYR A 134 6.49 -2.35 10.45
N THR A 135 5.81 -3.02 9.52
CA THR A 135 4.35 -3.13 9.55
C THR A 135 3.89 -4.45 8.96
N LYS A 136 2.68 -4.86 9.31
CA LYS A 136 2.03 -6.01 8.73
C LYS A 136 1.18 -5.58 7.54
N MET A 137 1.38 -6.22 6.39
CA MET A 137 0.58 -6.02 5.19
C MET A 137 -0.17 -7.30 4.84
N SER A 138 -1.44 -7.17 4.48
CA SER A 138 -2.24 -8.28 4.00
C SER A 138 -3.28 -7.80 2.99
N GLY A 139 -3.58 -8.62 2.01
CA GLY A 139 -4.55 -8.26 0.97
C GLY A 139 -4.62 -9.31 -0.13
N GLY A 140 -5.13 -8.89 -1.30
CA GLY A 140 -5.35 -9.80 -2.43
C GLY A 140 -6.53 -10.74 -2.20
N SER A 141 -6.65 -11.77 -3.04
CA SER A 141 -7.75 -12.72 -3.05
C SER A 141 -7.23 -14.15 -3.19
N THR A 142 -7.71 -15.06 -2.36
CA THR A 142 -7.40 -16.49 -2.46
C THR A 142 -8.02 -17.11 -3.73
N ALA A 143 -9.19 -16.61 -4.15
CA ALA A 143 -9.91 -17.14 -5.31
C ALA A 143 -9.16 -16.93 -6.64
N ILE A 144 -8.35 -15.87 -6.74
CA ILE A 144 -7.54 -15.57 -7.92
C ILE A 144 -6.04 -15.65 -7.62
N HIS A 145 -5.65 -16.35 -6.56
CA HIS A 145 -4.27 -16.63 -6.15
C HIS A 145 -3.38 -15.37 -5.97
N THR A 146 -3.97 -14.25 -5.53
CA THR A 146 -3.22 -13.00 -5.28
C THR A 146 -3.11 -12.66 -3.79
N TYR A 147 -3.62 -13.54 -2.89
CA TYR A 147 -3.59 -13.32 -1.44
C TYR A 147 -2.16 -13.27 -0.91
N TYR A 148 -1.94 -12.32 0.00
CA TYR A 148 -0.71 -12.19 0.77
C TYR A 148 -1.00 -11.84 2.24
N TYR A 149 -0.12 -12.32 3.12
CA TYR A 149 -0.02 -11.99 4.54
C TYR A 149 1.46 -11.87 4.88
N LEU A 150 1.94 -10.64 5.06
CA LEU A 150 3.35 -10.30 5.17
C LEU A 150 3.59 -9.55 6.48
N PRO A 151 3.97 -10.26 7.56
CA PRO A 151 4.39 -9.62 8.80
C PRO A 151 5.76 -8.97 8.62
N ASN A 152 6.03 -7.94 9.43
CA ASN A 152 7.32 -7.24 9.47
C ASN A 152 7.83 -6.71 8.12
N VAL A 153 6.94 -6.21 7.26
CA VAL A 153 7.36 -5.48 6.05
C VAL A 153 8.23 -4.30 6.49
N PRO A 154 9.52 -4.24 6.07
CA PRO A 154 10.45 -3.30 6.65
C PRO A 154 10.52 -1.97 5.89
N TYR A 155 10.93 -0.91 6.61
CA TYR A 155 11.30 0.41 6.06
C TYR A 155 10.21 1.03 5.18
N VAL A 156 9.00 1.10 5.72
CA VAL A 156 7.83 1.57 4.97
C VAL A 156 7.72 3.09 4.98
N MET A 157 7.58 3.67 3.81
CA MET A 157 7.36 5.09 3.55
C MET A 157 6.03 5.23 2.82
N PHE A 158 4.93 5.50 3.57
CA PHE A 158 3.62 5.71 2.96
C PHE A 158 3.52 7.11 2.37
N PHE A 159 2.96 7.19 1.15
CA PHE A 159 2.77 8.45 0.44
C PHE A 159 1.30 8.71 0.11
N SER A 160 0.95 9.97 -0.03
CA SER A 160 -0.40 10.43 -0.35
C SER A 160 -0.38 11.80 -1.02
N ASN A 161 -1.51 12.19 -1.60
CA ASN A 161 -1.84 13.55 -2.02
C ASN A 161 -3.34 13.79 -1.84
N ASP A 162 -3.87 14.90 -2.34
CA ASP A 162 -5.28 15.26 -2.20
C ASP A 162 -6.24 14.30 -2.94
N GLN A 163 -5.78 13.65 -4.01
CA GLN A 163 -6.57 12.71 -4.82
C GLN A 163 -6.44 11.28 -4.30
N ILE A 164 -5.23 10.88 -3.90
CA ILE A 164 -4.90 9.56 -3.37
C ILE A 164 -4.61 9.71 -1.87
N THR A 165 -5.67 9.59 -1.09
CA THR A 165 -5.62 9.83 0.36
C THR A 165 -4.81 8.76 1.10
N GLN A 166 -4.37 9.08 2.32
CA GLN A 166 -3.62 8.20 3.23
C GLN A 166 -4.29 6.83 3.42
N SER A 167 -5.64 6.79 3.45
CA SER A 167 -6.42 5.56 3.59
C SER A 167 -6.23 4.55 2.45
N ARG A 168 -5.63 4.95 1.33
CA ARG A 168 -5.31 4.05 0.22
C ARG A 168 -4.06 3.20 0.48
N GLY A 169 -3.20 3.59 1.44
CA GLY A 169 -2.07 2.81 1.92
C GLY A 169 -0.99 2.52 0.88
N PHE A 170 -0.78 3.39 -0.10
CA PHE A 170 0.34 3.28 -1.03
C PHE A 170 1.65 3.66 -0.34
N GLY A 171 2.71 2.91 -0.62
CA GLY A 171 4.02 3.16 -0.02
C GLY A 171 5.17 2.52 -0.80
N LEU A 172 6.37 2.98 -0.49
CA LEU A 172 7.63 2.31 -0.82
C LEU A 172 8.07 1.51 0.40
N HIS A 173 8.60 0.30 0.20
CA HIS A 173 9.03 -0.54 1.32
C HIS A 173 9.99 -1.66 0.89
N GLY A 174 10.72 -2.20 1.85
CA GLY A 174 11.53 -3.38 1.66
C GLY A 174 10.69 -4.64 1.43
N THR A 175 11.27 -5.58 0.69
CA THR A 175 10.61 -6.81 0.24
C THR A 175 11.51 -7.99 0.52
N TYR A 176 11.02 -8.98 1.27
CA TYR A 176 11.74 -10.21 1.60
C TYR A 176 11.11 -11.46 0.94
N TRP A 177 9.98 -11.32 0.23
CA TRP A 177 9.22 -12.44 -0.32
C TRP A 177 9.41 -12.67 -1.82
N HIS A 178 10.15 -11.81 -2.50
CA HIS A 178 10.60 -12.01 -3.89
C HIS A 178 11.84 -11.17 -4.22
N ASP A 179 12.58 -11.56 -5.27
CA ASP A 179 13.76 -10.88 -5.80
C ASP A 179 13.57 -10.38 -7.24
N ASN A 180 12.33 -10.39 -7.75
CA ASN A 180 12.01 -10.04 -9.14
C ASN A 180 11.86 -8.51 -9.32
N PHE A 181 12.90 -7.76 -9.01
CA PHE A 181 12.94 -6.32 -9.22
C PHE A 181 13.21 -5.97 -10.69
N GLY A 182 12.65 -4.83 -11.15
CA GLY A 182 12.61 -4.47 -12.57
C GLY A 182 11.32 -4.92 -13.28
N HIS A 183 10.44 -5.64 -12.56
CA HIS A 183 9.16 -6.14 -13.06
C HIS A 183 8.02 -5.82 -12.09
N PRO A 184 6.78 -5.54 -12.56
CA PRO A 184 5.64 -5.33 -11.68
C PRO A 184 5.31 -6.60 -10.87
N MET A 185 5.23 -6.49 -9.54
CA MET A 185 5.01 -7.64 -8.63
C MET A 185 4.06 -7.35 -7.46
N SER A 186 3.55 -6.12 -7.32
CA SER A 186 2.79 -5.71 -6.14
C SER A 186 1.29 -5.52 -6.41
N HIS A 187 0.57 -5.17 -5.35
CA HIS A 187 -0.82 -4.70 -5.41
C HIS A 187 -0.88 -3.16 -5.37
N GLY A 188 0.14 -2.47 -5.91
CA GLY A 188 0.19 -1.02 -6.06
C GLY A 188 1.27 -0.31 -5.24
N CYS A 189 1.79 -0.91 -4.18
CA CYS A 189 2.99 -0.40 -3.52
C CYS A 189 4.22 -0.52 -4.43
N VAL A 190 5.28 0.20 -4.10
CA VAL A 190 6.58 0.11 -4.78
C VAL A 190 7.51 -0.74 -3.92
N ASN A 191 7.72 -1.97 -4.35
CA ASN A 191 8.60 -2.94 -3.68
C ASN A 191 10.06 -2.61 -4.00
N MET A 192 10.92 -2.66 -2.99
CA MET A 192 12.37 -2.44 -3.09
C MET A 192 13.14 -3.59 -2.46
N ARG A 193 14.40 -3.82 -2.85
CA ARG A 193 15.27 -4.65 -2.03
C ARG A 193 15.33 -4.06 -0.63
N THR A 194 15.38 -4.91 0.39
CA THR A 194 15.34 -4.45 1.78
C THR A 194 16.48 -3.47 2.10
N ALA A 195 17.70 -3.71 1.60
CA ALA A 195 18.84 -2.81 1.81
C ALA A 195 18.67 -1.45 1.11
N ASP A 196 18.07 -1.44 -0.10
CA ASP A 196 17.79 -0.21 -0.84
C ASP A 196 16.68 0.62 -0.13
N ALA A 197 15.64 -0.07 0.35
CA ALA A 197 14.58 0.55 1.13
C ALA A 197 15.10 1.12 2.46
N GLU A 198 16.01 0.41 3.15
CA GLU A 198 16.69 0.90 4.36
C GLU A 198 17.44 2.20 4.07
N THR A 199 18.27 2.21 3.02
CA THR A 199 19.04 3.39 2.60
C THR A 199 18.12 4.57 2.30
N LEU A 200 17.07 4.35 1.50
CA LEU A 200 16.09 5.39 1.15
C LEU A 200 15.31 5.87 2.38
N TYR A 201 14.92 4.96 3.28
CA TYR A 201 14.19 5.25 4.50
C TYR A 201 14.94 6.22 5.43
N TYR A 202 16.25 6.03 5.60
CA TYR A 202 17.06 6.93 6.42
C TYR A 202 17.45 8.22 5.68
N TRP A 203 17.54 8.20 4.36
CA TRP A 203 17.83 9.39 3.57
C TRP A 203 16.62 10.33 3.45
N THR A 204 15.38 9.83 3.32
CA THR A 204 14.19 10.68 3.13
C THR A 204 13.76 11.43 4.38
N ASN A 205 13.00 12.52 4.19
CA ASN A 205 12.21 13.18 5.20
C ASN A 205 10.82 12.50 5.37
N PRO A 206 10.16 12.58 6.56
CA PRO A 206 10.67 13.19 7.79
C PRO A 206 11.88 12.43 8.34
N LYS A 207 12.74 13.11 9.10
CA LYS A 207 13.88 12.50 9.80
C LYS A 207 13.38 11.44 10.78
N VAL A 208 13.96 10.24 10.74
CA VAL A 208 13.55 9.13 11.62
C VAL A 208 13.91 9.42 13.05
N LEU A 209 12.91 9.51 13.93
CA LEU A 209 13.06 9.76 15.37
C LEU A 209 12.65 8.56 16.22
N ALA A 210 11.79 7.69 15.67
CA ALA A 210 11.24 6.52 16.35
C ALA A 210 10.88 5.43 15.34
N ASN A 211 10.32 4.30 15.80
CA ASN A 211 9.82 3.24 14.92
C ASN A 211 8.70 3.72 13.97
N THR A 212 8.00 4.77 14.35
CA THR A 212 7.01 5.46 13.52
C THR A 212 7.26 6.97 13.61
N THR A 213 7.33 7.64 12.47
CA THR A 213 7.55 9.09 12.37
C THR A 213 6.58 9.67 11.33
N TYR A 214 5.81 10.67 11.73
CA TYR A 214 4.89 11.40 10.87
C TYR A 214 5.56 12.64 10.29
N ALA A 215 5.22 12.99 9.06
CA ALA A 215 5.57 14.29 8.50
C ALA A 215 4.82 15.40 9.23
N THR A 216 5.49 16.53 9.44
CA THR A 216 4.95 17.73 10.08
C THR A 216 5.16 18.94 9.17
N LYS A 217 4.76 20.13 9.62
CA LYS A 217 5.05 21.37 8.88
C LYS A 217 6.52 21.73 8.94
N GLU A 218 7.18 21.38 10.03
CA GLU A 218 8.59 21.66 10.32
C GLU A 218 9.53 20.65 9.64
N ASP A 219 9.05 19.40 9.47
CA ASP A 219 9.77 18.32 8.79
C ASP A 219 8.81 17.64 7.80
N PRO A 220 8.54 18.29 6.67
CA PRO A 220 7.64 17.76 5.64
C PRO A 220 8.24 16.53 4.97
N GLY A 221 7.38 15.62 4.55
CA GLY A 221 7.82 14.43 3.85
C GLY A 221 8.47 14.73 2.52
N THR A 222 9.43 13.91 2.14
CA THR A 222 10.08 14.01 0.81
C THR A 222 9.03 13.88 -0.29
N PRO A 223 9.02 14.80 -1.27
CA PRO A 223 8.15 14.72 -2.43
C PRO A 223 8.54 13.55 -3.35
N ILE A 224 7.52 12.96 -3.98
CA ILE A 224 7.63 11.83 -4.90
C ILE A 224 6.85 12.15 -6.16
N THR A 225 7.49 12.05 -7.33
CA THR A 225 6.83 12.08 -8.64
C THR A 225 6.84 10.69 -9.24
N ILE A 226 5.67 10.11 -9.51
CA ILE A 226 5.50 8.79 -10.14
C ILE A 226 4.95 9.00 -11.55
N TYR A 227 5.62 8.46 -12.55
CA TYR A 227 5.28 8.65 -13.96
C TYR A 227 5.52 7.39 -14.80
N GLY A 228 5.05 7.46 -16.06
CA GLY A 228 5.14 6.33 -16.98
C GLY A 228 4.04 5.29 -16.78
N GLU A 229 4.13 4.19 -17.50
CA GLU A 229 3.19 3.07 -17.45
C GLU A 229 3.94 1.78 -17.17
N ALA A 230 3.49 1.00 -16.18
CA ALA A 230 4.11 -0.27 -15.86
C ALA A 230 3.96 -1.27 -17.02
N PRO A 231 5.01 -2.08 -17.33
CA PRO A 231 4.91 -3.13 -18.33
C PRO A 231 3.74 -4.08 -18.04
N LYS A 232 3.02 -4.49 -19.10
CA LYS A 232 1.99 -5.52 -19.03
C LYS A 232 2.68 -6.87 -19.23
N GLU A 233 2.75 -7.66 -18.16
CA GLU A 233 3.34 -9.01 -18.15
C GLU A 233 2.29 -10.08 -17.86
#